data_17f5a88a7f9d581549c808e8ede103dd
#
_entry.id   17f5a88a7f9d581549c808e8ede103dd
#
_cell.length_a   1.000
_cell.length_b   1.000
_cell.length_c   1.000
_cell.angle_alpha   90.00
_cell.angle_beta   90.00
_cell.angle_gamma   90.00
#
_symmetry.space_group_name_H-M   'P 1'
#
loop_
_entity.id
_entity.type
_entity.pdbx_description
1 polymer ?
#
loop_
_entity_poly.entity_id
_entity_poly.type
_entity_poly.pdbx_seq_one_letter_code
_entity_poly.pdbx_strand_id
1 'polypeptide(L)'
;MLRKIFYLLFLLHAFSLFANADEPPVPRLYVSPNWHHGEIGTIMIYPTNSLPKVKAKLIDPNGKVRATVQMFPYRFNKHEGGEVAAVAMFGLSPELPSGLYSILVTTEKSNDFRSWETSTFVIGKKYPHKTIHFGTRGSRIQSTRPSKERIRQAKRFYQALETYSPGNIFSTGPMQWPIRARWRPSSGFGERRTFVYTNGVRGGDFHDAQDMAGLPIGTPIYAAARGRVVLAEYRVVTGYTIIIEHLPGTFTLYYHMNGITTYKGKQVKPGELIGYLGTTGFSTGPHLHFSLRVNGWPVDPNIYVKKPILDKHWMLRTIRKAQASRRR
;
A
#
# COMPACT_ATOMS: atom_id res chain seq x y z
N MET A 1 -4.54 67.39 -46.85
CA MET A 1 -5.19 66.24 -46.25
C MET A 1 -4.15 65.47 -45.53
N LEU A 2 -4.15 65.55 -44.18
CA LEU A 2 -3.06 65.12 -43.32
C LEU A 2 -3.19 63.64 -43.01
N ARG A 3 -2.14 62.82 -43.28
CA ARG A 3 -1.92 61.51 -42.74
C ARG A 3 -1.31 61.68 -41.33
N LYS A 4 -2.03 61.26 -40.31
CA LYS A 4 -1.48 61.11 -38.96
C LYS A 4 -0.94 59.66 -38.82
N ILE A 5 0.39 59.57 -38.70
CA ILE A 5 1.10 58.34 -38.36
C ILE A 5 1.15 58.29 -36.82
N PHE A 6 0.48 57.25 -36.27
CA PHE A 6 0.62 56.90 -34.84
C PHE A 6 1.87 56.02 -34.68
N TYR A 7 2.88 56.54 -34.02
CA TYR A 7 3.99 55.73 -33.49
C TYR A 7 3.54 55.09 -32.19
N LEU A 8 3.38 53.77 -32.21
CA LEU A 8 3.17 52.97 -31.01
C LEU A 8 4.56 52.65 -30.45
N LEU A 9 4.97 53.31 -29.37
CA LEU A 9 6.14 52.99 -28.59
C LEU A 9 5.88 51.68 -27.83
N PHE A 10 6.46 50.59 -28.27
CA PHE A 10 6.60 49.36 -27.48
C PHE A 10 7.66 49.60 -26.41
N LEU A 11 7.24 49.93 -25.19
CA LEU A 11 8.07 49.84 -24.00
C LEU A 11 8.24 48.34 -23.69
N LEU A 12 9.34 47.74 -24.16
CA LEU A 12 9.85 46.49 -23.66
C LEU A 12 10.30 46.69 -22.21
N HIS A 13 9.39 46.40 -21.27
CA HIS A 13 9.80 46.16 -19.90
C HIS A 13 10.47 44.77 -19.89
N ALA A 14 11.79 44.78 -19.95
CA ALA A 14 12.58 43.66 -19.53
C ALA A 14 12.34 43.47 -18.04
N PHE A 15 11.34 42.65 -17.68
CA PHE A 15 11.28 42.06 -16.35
C PHE A 15 12.51 41.18 -16.21
N SER A 16 13.56 41.73 -15.61
CA SER A 16 14.65 40.94 -15.04
C SER A 16 14.01 40.02 -13.99
N LEU A 17 13.86 38.78 -14.32
CA LEU A 17 13.59 37.68 -13.39
C LEU A 17 14.81 37.54 -12.45
N PHE A 18 14.95 38.50 -11.52
CA PHE A 18 15.65 38.21 -10.28
C PHE A 18 14.72 37.25 -9.53
N ALA A 19 14.99 35.96 -9.61
CA ALA A 19 14.43 35.00 -8.70
C ALA A 19 14.86 35.48 -7.30
N ASN A 20 13.94 36.05 -6.54
CA ASN A 20 14.16 36.40 -5.15
C ASN A 20 14.51 35.11 -4.44
N ALA A 21 15.75 35.02 -3.94
CA ALA A 21 16.23 33.86 -3.19
C ALA A 21 15.45 33.61 -1.89
N ASP A 22 14.57 34.53 -1.49
CA ASP A 22 13.79 34.54 -0.26
C ASP A 22 12.34 34.03 -0.42
N GLU A 23 11.85 33.75 -1.63
CA GLU A 23 10.53 33.15 -1.76
C GLU A 23 10.57 31.68 -1.33
N PRO A 24 9.70 31.27 -0.39
CA PRO A 24 9.66 29.89 0.03
C PRO A 24 9.34 28.99 -1.18
N PRO A 25 10.09 27.92 -1.34
CA PRO A 25 9.97 27.07 -2.51
C PRO A 25 8.57 26.47 -2.65
N VAL A 26 7.97 26.61 -3.83
CA VAL A 26 6.62 26.13 -4.15
C VAL A 26 6.59 24.59 -4.10
N PRO A 27 5.68 24.00 -3.30
CA PRO A 27 5.51 22.55 -3.26
C PRO A 27 5.09 21.99 -4.61
N ARG A 28 5.74 20.88 -5.03
CA ARG A 28 5.43 20.15 -6.28
C ARG A 28 5.09 18.71 -5.99
N LEU A 29 4.18 18.17 -6.79
CA LEU A 29 3.79 16.76 -6.75
C LEU A 29 4.70 15.93 -7.67
N TYR A 30 5.23 14.84 -7.13
CA TYR A 30 6.08 13.87 -7.85
C TYR A 30 5.45 12.48 -7.75
N VAL A 31 5.55 11.71 -8.82
CA VAL A 31 5.01 10.35 -8.94
C VAL A 31 6.15 9.38 -9.23
N SER A 32 6.19 8.24 -8.53
CA SER A 32 7.14 7.18 -8.84
C SER A 32 6.87 6.59 -10.22
N PRO A 33 7.90 6.16 -10.95
CA PRO A 33 7.72 5.61 -12.30
C PRO A 33 7.13 4.18 -12.27
N ASN A 34 6.60 3.74 -13.42
CA ASN A 34 6.29 2.34 -13.72
C ASN A 34 5.32 1.67 -12.73
N TRP A 35 4.07 2.11 -12.72
CA TRP A 35 3.04 1.49 -11.90
C TRP A 35 2.46 0.23 -12.57
N HIS A 36 2.56 -0.91 -11.89
CA HIS A 36 2.04 -2.19 -12.37
C HIS A 36 1.13 -2.84 -11.32
N HIS A 37 0.19 -3.67 -11.78
CA HIS A 37 -0.61 -4.50 -10.88
C HIS A 37 0.30 -5.33 -9.95
N GLY A 38 -0.06 -5.39 -8.67
CA GLY A 38 0.70 -6.03 -7.61
C GLY A 38 1.80 -5.15 -7.01
N GLU A 39 2.01 -3.94 -7.50
CA GLU A 39 3.03 -3.02 -6.98
C GLU A 39 2.44 -1.90 -6.11
N ILE A 40 3.33 -1.12 -5.50
CA ILE A 40 3.00 0.09 -4.76
C ILE A 40 3.31 1.30 -5.65
N GLY A 41 2.29 2.09 -5.96
CA GLY A 41 2.45 3.42 -6.53
C GLY A 41 2.73 4.42 -5.41
N THR A 42 3.80 5.20 -5.51
CA THR A 42 4.17 6.21 -4.53
C THR A 42 4.11 7.60 -5.11
N ILE A 43 3.54 8.54 -4.37
CA ILE A 43 3.57 9.97 -4.67
C ILE A 43 4.22 10.73 -3.52
N MET A 44 4.80 11.86 -3.85
CA MET A 44 5.50 12.73 -2.91
C MET A 44 5.24 14.20 -3.25
N ILE A 45 4.92 15.01 -2.24
CA ILE A 45 5.01 16.48 -2.34
C ILE A 45 6.29 16.93 -1.66
N TYR A 46 7.05 17.78 -2.37
CA TYR A 46 8.28 18.38 -1.87
C TYR A 46 8.49 19.77 -2.52
N PRO A 47 8.99 20.76 -1.77
CA PRO A 47 9.24 20.77 -0.34
C PRO A 47 7.95 20.93 0.48
N THR A 48 8.02 20.60 1.77
CA THR A 48 6.90 20.76 2.69
C THR A 48 7.39 21.44 3.96
N ASN A 49 7.29 22.74 4.07
CA ASN A 49 7.69 23.46 5.29
C ASN A 49 6.61 23.42 6.38
N SER A 50 5.37 23.22 6.01
CA SER A 50 4.23 22.92 6.89
C SER A 50 3.01 22.61 6.01
N LEU A 51 2.87 21.36 5.57
CA LEU A 51 1.61 21.01 4.92
C LEU A 51 0.55 20.74 6.00
N PRO A 52 -0.64 21.34 5.88
CA PRO A 52 -1.82 20.88 6.60
C PRO A 52 -2.10 19.44 6.23
N LYS A 53 -3.07 18.80 6.87
CA LYS A 53 -3.51 17.47 6.45
C LYS A 53 -3.82 17.47 4.96
N VAL A 54 -3.16 16.57 4.22
CA VAL A 54 -3.23 16.48 2.76
C VAL A 54 -3.78 15.10 2.40
N LYS A 55 -4.77 15.06 1.53
CA LYS A 55 -5.34 13.81 1.00
C LYS A 55 -5.02 13.67 -0.48
N ALA A 56 -4.71 12.43 -0.86
CA ALA A 56 -4.51 12.04 -2.25
C ALA A 56 -5.62 11.08 -2.69
N LYS A 57 -6.21 11.35 -3.84
CA LYS A 57 -7.21 10.48 -4.49
C LYS A 57 -6.59 9.84 -5.72
N LEU A 58 -6.82 8.54 -5.88
CA LEU A 58 -6.50 7.79 -7.09
C LEU A 58 -7.81 7.57 -7.86
N ILE A 59 -7.86 8.08 -9.08
CA ILE A 59 -9.05 8.06 -9.95
C ILE A 59 -8.73 7.22 -11.17
N ASP A 60 -9.54 6.19 -11.44
CA ASP A 60 -9.32 5.25 -12.53
C ASP A 60 -9.68 5.84 -13.91
N PRO A 61 -9.37 5.14 -15.02
CA PRO A 61 -9.68 5.59 -16.38
C PRO A 61 -11.18 5.85 -16.66
N ASN A 62 -12.07 5.31 -15.81
CA ASN A 62 -13.52 5.52 -15.91
C ASN A 62 -14.02 6.67 -15.00
N GLY A 63 -13.11 7.43 -14.38
CA GLY A 63 -13.44 8.55 -13.49
C GLY A 63 -13.84 8.12 -12.07
N LYS A 64 -13.73 6.83 -11.72
CA LYS A 64 -14.10 6.33 -10.40
C LYS A 64 -12.94 6.50 -9.41
N VAL A 65 -13.21 7.11 -8.25
CA VAL A 65 -12.25 7.16 -7.14
C VAL A 65 -12.05 5.75 -6.58
N ARG A 66 -10.83 5.22 -6.67
CA ARG A 66 -10.44 3.88 -6.20
C ARG A 66 -9.83 3.90 -4.82
N ALA A 67 -9.13 4.98 -4.47
CA ALA A 67 -8.57 5.16 -3.14
C ALA A 67 -8.58 6.64 -2.76
N THR A 68 -8.76 6.91 -1.47
CA THR A 68 -8.49 8.21 -0.86
C THR A 68 -7.59 7.94 0.34
N VAL A 69 -6.37 8.46 0.30
CA VAL A 69 -5.36 8.20 1.31
C VAL A 69 -4.87 9.51 1.93
N GLN A 70 -4.64 9.48 3.24
CA GLN A 70 -3.98 10.57 3.95
C GLN A 70 -2.49 10.51 3.63
N MET A 71 -1.87 11.64 3.27
CA MET A 71 -0.42 11.72 3.14
C MET A 71 0.23 11.81 4.53
N PHE A 72 1.36 11.15 4.71
CA PHE A 72 2.14 11.19 5.94
C PHE A 72 3.48 11.91 5.75
N PRO A 73 3.99 12.62 6.78
CA PRO A 73 5.30 13.24 6.71
C PRO A 73 6.39 12.18 6.78
N TYR A 74 7.27 12.16 5.80
CA TYR A 74 8.48 11.36 5.82
C TYR A 74 9.68 12.27 6.00
N ARG A 75 10.42 12.08 7.12
CA ARG A 75 11.64 12.83 7.40
C ARG A 75 12.86 11.98 7.06
N PHE A 76 13.67 12.47 6.16
CA PHE A 76 14.97 11.91 5.88
C PHE A 76 15.93 12.18 7.06
N ASN A 77 16.85 11.25 7.33
CA ASN A 77 17.85 11.46 8.39
C ASN A 77 18.85 12.57 7.99
N LYS A 78 19.68 13.02 8.95
CA LYS A 78 20.66 14.10 8.71
C LYS A 78 21.66 13.76 7.60
N HIS A 79 22.10 12.50 7.47
CA HIS A 79 23.01 12.05 6.40
C HIS A 79 22.32 12.03 5.02
N GLU A 80 21.01 11.91 4.99
CA GLU A 80 20.16 11.99 3.79
C GLU A 80 19.72 13.42 3.47
N GLY A 81 20.14 14.45 4.26
CA GLY A 81 19.83 15.86 4.06
C GLY A 81 18.79 16.44 5.02
N GLY A 82 18.19 15.64 5.90
CA GLY A 82 17.22 16.10 6.91
C GLY A 82 15.88 16.59 6.37
N GLU A 83 15.66 16.49 5.07
CA GLU A 83 14.48 16.97 4.36
C GLU A 83 13.19 16.30 4.83
N VAL A 84 12.07 16.99 4.65
CA VAL A 84 10.72 16.43 4.91
C VAL A 84 9.90 16.47 3.63
N ALA A 85 9.28 15.34 3.32
CA ALA A 85 8.32 15.22 2.23
C ALA A 85 6.98 14.69 2.74
N ALA A 86 5.88 15.10 2.13
CA ALA A 86 4.60 14.43 2.34
C ALA A 86 4.48 13.28 1.33
N VAL A 87 4.13 12.09 1.82
CA VAL A 87 4.13 10.84 1.04
C VAL A 87 2.76 10.18 1.11
N ALA A 88 2.30 9.65 -0.02
CA ALA A 88 1.22 8.68 -0.05
C ALA A 88 1.60 7.48 -0.91
N MET A 89 1.05 6.32 -0.56
CA MET A 89 1.25 5.06 -1.26
C MET A 89 -0.09 4.46 -1.65
N PHE A 90 -0.17 3.88 -2.84
CA PHE A 90 -1.37 3.21 -3.37
C PHE A 90 -1.04 1.75 -3.68
N GLY A 91 -1.78 0.82 -3.11
CA GLY A 91 -1.72 -0.57 -3.53
C GLY A 91 -2.38 -0.74 -4.91
N LEU A 92 -1.66 -1.29 -5.87
CA LEU A 92 -2.15 -1.48 -7.24
C LEU A 92 -2.65 -2.92 -7.40
N SER A 93 -3.80 -3.20 -6.81
CA SER A 93 -4.43 -4.53 -6.86
C SER A 93 -4.71 -4.99 -8.29
N PRO A 94 -4.65 -6.32 -8.57
CA PRO A 94 -5.10 -6.91 -9.83
C PRO A 94 -6.56 -6.66 -10.21
N GLU A 95 -7.39 -6.19 -9.26
CA GLU A 95 -8.80 -5.83 -9.50
C GLU A 95 -8.99 -4.43 -10.08
N LEU A 96 -7.95 -3.61 -10.02
CA LEU A 96 -7.99 -2.29 -10.63
C LEU A 96 -7.94 -2.41 -12.16
N PRO A 97 -8.68 -1.60 -12.92
CA PRO A 97 -8.50 -1.55 -14.37
C PRO A 97 -7.08 -1.07 -14.72
N SER A 98 -6.53 -1.55 -15.82
CA SER A 98 -5.32 -0.96 -16.41
C SER A 98 -5.69 0.29 -17.20
N GLY A 99 -4.75 1.25 -17.31
CA GLY A 99 -4.96 2.48 -18.08
C GLY A 99 -4.42 3.73 -17.41
N LEU A 100 -4.82 4.89 -17.91
CA LEU A 100 -4.40 6.20 -17.40
C LEU A 100 -5.22 6.57 -16.17
N TYR A 101 -4.54 6.78 -15.06
CA TYR A 101 -5.12 7.21 -13.79
C TYR A 101 -4.81 8.68 -13.53
N SER A 102 -5.79 9.41 -12.99
CA SER A 102 -5.57 10.74 -12.42
C SER A 102 -5.29 10.65 -10.92
N ILE A 103 -4.38 11.47 -10.46
CA ILE A 103 -4.02 11.62 -9.05
C ILE A 103 -4.32 13.06 -8.65
N LEU A 104 -5.31 13.24 -7.77
CA LEU A 104 -5.70 14.54 -7.24
C LEU A 104 -5.27 14.63 -5.78
N VAL A 105 -4.46 15.62 -5.45
CA VAL A 105 -4.03 15.88 -4.07
C VAL A 105 -4.60 17.22 -3.61
N THR A 106 -5.21 17.26 -2.43
CA THR A 106 -5.85 18.45 -1.86
C THR A 106 -5.49 18.64 -0.40
N THR A 107 -5.34 19.89 0.02
CA THR A 107 -5.28 20.26 1.45
C THR A 107 -6.67 20.23 2.07
N GLU A 108 -6.77 19.93 3.37
CA GLU A 108 -8.08 19.87 4.09
C GLU A 108 -8.48 21.21 4.73
N LYS A 109 -7.60 22.23 4.77
CA LYS A 109 -7.91 23.52 5.40
C LYS A 109 -8.60 24.46 4.40
N SER A 110 -9.75 25.00 4.80
CA SER A 110 -10.53 25.97 3.99
C SER A 110 -9.81 27.28 3.70
N ASN A 111 -8.90 27.72 4.58
CA ASN A 111 -8.18 29.01 4.44
C ASN A 111 -6.84 28.89 3.69
N ASP A 112 -6.39 27.69 3.34
CA ASP A 112 -5.18 27.42 2.53
C ASP A 112 -5.48 26.23 1.62
N PHE A 113 -6.47 26.39 0.75
CA PHE A 113 -6.82 25.37 -0.22
C PHE A 113 -5.80 25.35 -1.33
N ARG A 114 -5.07 24.24 -1.43
CA ARG A 114 -4.14 23.94 -2.52
C ARG A 114 -4.52 22.60 -3.13
N SER A 115 -4.36 22.51 -4.44
CA SER A 115 -4.55 21.27 -5.18
C SER A 115 -3.38 21.04 -6.13
N TRP A 116 -3.04 19.76 -6.29
CA TRP A 116 -2.08 19.28 -7.28
C TRP A 116 -2.74 18.16 -8.05
N GLU A 117 -2.59 18.17 -9.36
CA GLU A 117 -3.09 17.11 -10.21
C GLU A 117 -1.97 16.59 -11.12
N THR A 118 -1.98 15.30 -11.35
CA THR A 118 -1.07 14.62 -12.29
C THR A 118 -1.71 13.31 -12.73
N SER A 119 -1.08 12.64 -13.68
CA SER A 119 -1.54 11.34 -14.17
C SER A 119 -0.39 10.34 -14.22
N THR A 120 -0.74 9.06 -14.18
CA THR A 120 0.18 7.95 -14.35
C THR A 120 -0.52 6.79 -15.03
N PHE A 121 0.23 5.90 -15.68
CA PHE A 121 -0.33 4.72 -16.34
C PHE A 121 -0.15 3.49 -15.45
N VAL A 122 -1.24 2.78 -15.18
CA VAL A 122 -1.21 1.48 -14.48
C VAL A 122 -1.22 0.37 -15.50
N ILE A 123 -0.14 -0.40 -15.53
CA ILE A 123 0.05 -1.51 -16.47
C ILE A 123 -0.50 -2.79 -15.84
N GLY A 124 -1.47 -3.40 -16.52
CA GLY A 124 -2.06 -4.65 -16.10
C GLY A 124 -1.10 -5.84 -16.26
N LYS A 125 -1.26 -6.84 -15.40
CA LYS A 125 -0.59 -8.15 -15.51
C LYS A 125 -1.62 -9.24 -15.74
N LYS A 126 -1.27 -10.26 -16.51
CA LYS A 126 -2.05 -11.50 -16.60
C LYS A 126 -1.69 -12.41 -15.43
N TYR A 127 -2.72 -13.00 -14.84
CA TYR A 127 -2.57 -13.91 -13.71
C TYR A 127 -3.16 -15.29 -14.06
N PRO A 128 -2.60 -16.39 -13.53
CA PRO A 128 -3.12 -17.72 -13.78
C PRO A 128 -4.52 -17.89 -13.17
N HIS A 129 -5.26 -18.86 -13.70
CA HIS A 129 -6.56 -19.25 -13.18
C HIS A 129 -6.49 -20.66 -12.57
N LYS A 130 -7.17 -20.88 -11.44
CA LYS A 130 -7.22 -22.15 -10.74
C LYS A 130 -8.63 -22.43 -10.20
N THR A 131 -9.07 -23.66 -10.32
CA THR A 131 -10.29 -24.14 -9.65
C THR A 131 -9.91 -24.80 -8.33
N ILE A 132 -10.57 -24.42 -7.24
CA ILE A 132 -10.36 -24.95 -5.90
C ILE A 132 -11.65 -25.62 -5.44
N HIS A 133 -11.55 -26.90 -5.11
CA HIS A 133 -12.65 -27.69 -4.57
C HIS A 133 -12.59 -27.68 -3.04
N PHE A 134 -13.64 -27.22 -2.39
CA PHE A 134 -13.77 -27.22 -0.95
C PHE A 134 -14.53 -28.45 -0.48
N GLY A 135 -13.99 -29.14 0.52
CA GLY A 135 -14.69 -30.19 1.24
C GLY A 135 -15.81 -29.66 2.14
N THR A 136 -16.43 -30.54 2.92
CA THR A 136 -17.59 -30.26 3.79
C THR A 136 -17.38 -29.06 4.72
N ARG A 137 -16.19 -28.94 5.34
CA ARG A 137 -15.88 -27.81 6.25
C ARG A 137 -15.91 -26.48 5.53
N GLY A 138 -15.28 -26.35 4.36
CA GLY A 138 -15.27 -25.12 3.57
C GLY A 138 -16.67 -24.75 3.07
N SER A 139 -17.40 -25.74 2.57
CA SER A 139 -18.79 -25.58 2.11
C SER A 139 -19.70 -25.11 3.24
N ARG A 140 -19.54 -25.65 4.45
CA ARG A 140 -20.28 -25.23 5.65
C ARG A 140 -19.97 -23.78 6.02
N ILE A 141 -18.71 -23.35 6.00
CA ILE A 141 -18.33 -21.96 6.30
C ILE A 141 -18.96 -21.01 5.27
N GLN A 142 -18.98 -21.39 3.99
CA GLN A 142 -19.56 -20.60 2.91
C GLN A 142 -21.09 -20.49 3.05
N SER A 143 -21.81 -21.60 3.26
CA SER A 143 -23.29 -21.66 3.26
C SER A 143 -23.92 -21.09 4.53
N THR A 144 -23.17 -21.02 5.63
CA THR A 144 -23.70 -20.52 6.90
C THR A 144 -23.81 -18.99 6.88
N ARG A 145 -25.00 -18.46 7.21
CA ARG A 145 -25.18 -17.01 7.43
C ARG A 145 -24.09 -16.49 8.38
N PRO A 146 -23.51 -15.30 8.11
CA PRO A 146 -22.53 -14.73 9.02
C PRO A 146 -23.08 -14.59 10.42
N SER A 147 -22.51 -15.30 11.39
CA SER A 147 -22.88 -15.13 12.81
C SER A 147 -22.57 -13.70 13.28
N LYS A 148 -23.21 -13.26 14.36
CA LYS A 148 -22.88 -11.97 15.00
C LYS A 148 -21.39 -11.85 15.29
N GLU A 149 -20.72 -12.96 15.66
CA GLU A 149 -19.27 -12.97 15.89
C GLU A 149 -18.47 -12.79 14.59
N ARG A 150 -18.83 -13.47 13.49
CA ARG A 150 -18.16 -13.24 12.18
C ARG A 150 -18.25 -11.77 11.74
N ILE A 151 -19.41 -11.12 11.96
CA ILE A 151 -19.61 -9.70 11.65
C ILE A 151 -18.71 -8.83 12.54
N ARG A 152 -18.65 -9.10 13.86
CA ARG A 152 -17.75 -8.38 14.78
C ARG A 152 -16.29 -8.56 14.40
N GLN A 153 -15.88 -9.78 14.05
CA GLN A 153 -14.52 -10.09 13.58
C GLN A 153 -14.17 -9.34 12.29
N ALA A 154 -15.09 -9.28 11.33
CA ALA A 154 -14.88 -8.50 10.10
C ALA A 154 -14.71 -7.01 10.42
N LYS A 155 -15.55 -6.43 11.30
CA LYS A 155 -15.43 -5.04 11.72
C LYS A 155 -14.05 -4.76 12.35
N ARG A 156 -13.59 -5.58 13.30
CA ARG A 156 -12.26 -5.43 13.94
C ARG A 156 -11.12 -5.52 12.91
N PHE A 157 -11.26 -6.42 11.95
CA PHE A 157 -10.28 -6.60 10.89
C PHE A 157 -10.14 -5.34 10.01
N TYR A 158 -11.24 -4.80 9.52
CA TYR A 158 -11.22 -3.58 8.72
C TYR A 158 -10.73 -2.39 9.54
N GLN A 159 -11.18 -2.25 10.79
CA GLN A 159 -10.67 -1.22 11.71
C GLN A 159 -9.15 -1.32 11.92
N ALA A 160 -8.58 -2.54 11.97
CA ALA A 160 -7.14 -2.72 12.06
C ALA A 160 -6.41 -2.24 10.79
N LEU A 161 -6.98 -2.48 9.60
CA LEU A 161 -6.43 -2.01 8.32
C LEU A 161 -6.65 -0.50 8.07
N GLU A 162 -7.63 0.10 8.74
CA GLU A 162 -7.90 1.54 8.71
C GLU A 162 -7.03 2.31 9.72
N THR A 163 -6.27 1.60 10.58
CA THR A 163 -5.34 2.24 11.50
C THR A 163 -4.35 3.11 10.73
N TYR A 164 -4.37 4.40 11.04
CA TYR A 164 -3.47 5.35 10.42
C TYR A 164 -2.71 6.13 11.49
N SER A 165 -1.41 5.91 11.56
CA SER A 165 -0.53 6.57 12.52
C SER A 165 0.62 7.24 11.76
N PRO A 166 0.52 8.53 11.40
CA PRO A 166 1.46 9.20 10.49
C PRO A 166 2.91 9.23 10.97
N GLY A 167 3.15 9.10 12.28
CA GLY A 167 4.49 9.01 12.87
C GLY A 167 5.05 7.59 12.94
N ASN A 168 4.28 6.56 12.62
CA ASN A 168 4.70 5.17 12.72
C ASN A 168 5.42 4.70 11.45
N ILE A 169 6.68 5.07 11.32
CA ILE A 169 7.56 4.60 10.24
C ILE A 169 8.50 3.57 10.83
N PHE A 170 8.07 2.29 10.86
CA PHE A 170 8.85 1.21 11.46
C PHE A 170 9.83 0.60 10.47
N SER A 171 9.44 0.41 9.21
CA SER A 171 10.25 -0.21 8.17
C SER A 171 9.94 0.34 6.78
N THR A 172 10.95 0.78 6.06
CA THR A 172 10.86 1.23 4.65
C THR A 172 11.56 0.26 3.69
N GLY A 173 12.49 -0.56 4.22
CA GLY A 173 13.29 -1.50 3.45
C GLY A 173 12.53 -2.73 2.96
N PRO A 174 13.24 -3.67 2.34
CA PRO A 174 12.65 -4.94 1.96
C PRO A 174 12.25 -5.77 3.18
N MET A 175 11.22 -6.60 3.01
CA MET A 175 10.79 -7.58 4.00
C MET A 175 11.63 -8.86 3.89
N GLN A 176 11.56 -9.71 4.89
CA GLN A 176 12.02 -11.10 4.80
C GLN A 176 10.83 -12.06 4.72
N TRP A 177 11.05 -13.25 4.20
CA TRP A 177 10.04 -14.29 4.26
C TRP A 177 9.73 -14.66 5.70
N PRO A 178 8.45 -14.83 6.07
CA PRO A 178 8.06 -15.14 7.45
C PRO A 178 8.35 -16.59 7.88
N ILE A 179 8.82 -17.44 6.96
CA ILE A 179 9.23 -18.82 7.22
C ILE A 179 10.67 -19.01 6.75
N ARG A 180 11.54 -19.51 7.63
CA ARG A 180 12.97 -19.75 7.35
C ARG A 180 13.23 -21.12 6.72
N ALA A 181 12.36 -22.12 7.03
CA ALA A 181 12.45 -23.46 6.43
C ALA A 181 12.13 -23.41 4.93
N ARG A 182 12.63 -24.38 4.16
CA ARG A 182 12.31 -24.51 2.74
C ARG A 182 10.83 -24.86 2.55
N TRP A 183 10.08 -23.95 1.96
CA TRP A 183 8.68 -24.11 1.64
C TRP A 183 8.45 -24.17 0.13
N ARG A 184 7.27 -24.58 -0.29
CA ARG A 184 6.82 -24.53 -1.69
C ARG A 184 5.63 -23.60 -1.84
N PRO A 185 5.52 -22.84 -2.95
CA PRO A 185 4.32 -22.07 -3.25
C PRO A 185 3.16 -23.04 -3.57
N SER A 186 2.01 -22.89 -2.91
CA SER A 186 0.78 -23.62 -3.25
C SER A 186 -0.20 -22.77 -4.03
N SER A 187 -0.18 -21.46 -3.84
CA SER A 187 -0.87 -20.45 -4.63
C SER A 187 -0.11 -19.14 -4.58
N GLY A 188 -0.01 -18.46 -5.70
CA GLY A 188 0.66 -17.17 -5.82
C GLY A 188 -0.31 -15.97 -5.77
N PHE A 189 0.25 -14.79 -5.55
CA PHE A 189 -0.50 -13.54 -5.61
C PHE A 189 -1.13 -13.32 -7.00
N GLY A 190 -2.38 -12.85 -7.02
CA GLY A 190 -3.12 -12.50 -8.23
C GLY A 190 -3.79 -13.70 -8.92
N GLU A 191 -3.54 -14.94 -8.47
CA GLU A 191 -4.17 -16.14 -9.03
C GLU A 191 -5.70 -15.99 -9.02
N ARG A 192 -6.33 -16.04 -10.18
CA ARG A 192 -7.79 -16.04 -10.33
C ARG A 192 -8.33 -17.39 -9.88
N ARG A 193 -9.31 -17.40 -8.98
CA ARG A 193 -9.85 -18.63 -8.39
C ARG A 193 -11.32 -18.82 -8.71
N THR A 194 -11.69 -20.02 -9.11
CA THR A 194 -13.07 -20.49 -9.07
C THR A 194 -13.21 -21.46 -7.89
N PHE A 195 -14.08 -21.16 -6.95
CA PHE A 195 -14.41 -22.01 -5.84
C PHE A 195 -15.57 -22.94 -6.19
N VAL A 196 -15.44 -24.22 -5.91
CA VAL A 196 -16.49 -25.23 -6.07
C VAL A 196 -16.75 -25.85 -4.71
N TYR A 197 -17.99 -25.77 -4.24
CA TYR A 197 -18.42 -26.27 -2.94
C TYR A 197 -19.21 -27.55 -3.08
N THR A 198 -19.26 -28.39 -2.03
CA THR A 198 -19.97 -29.67 -2.04
C THR A 198 -21.49 -29.56 -2.27
N ASN A 199 -22.07 -28.40 -2.03
CA ASN A 199 -23.49 -28.09 -2.28
C ASN A 199 -23.77 -27.59 -3.71
N GLY A 200 -22.80 -27.68 -4.63
CA GLY A 200 -22.92 -27.24 -6.02
C GLY A 200 -22.78 -25.72 -6.23
N VAL A 201 -22.71 -24.92 -5.16
CA VAL A 201 -22.49 -23.48 -5.27
C VAL A 201 -21.08 -23.23 -5.84
N ARG A 202 -20.98 -22.20 -6.71
CA ARG A 202 -19.70 -21.72 -7.25
C ARG A 202 -19.50 -20.26 -6.81
N GLY A 203 -18.26 -19.91 -6.54
CA GLY A 203 -17.82 -18.56 -6.25
C GLY A 203 -16.52 -18.26 -7.00
N GLY A 204 -16.10 -17.01 -6.96
CA GLY A 204 -14.83 -16.63 -7.53
C GLY A 204 -14.20 -15.49 -6.77
N ASP A 205 -12.89 -15.45 -6.76
CA ASP A 205 -12.09 -14.40 -6.16
C ASP A 205 -10.71 -14.39 -6.80
N PHE A 206 -9.87 -13.42 -6.46
CA PHE A 206 -8.44 -13.52 -6.74
C PHE A 206 -7.66 -13.74 -5.43
N HIS A 207 -6.50 -14.37 -5.54
CA HIS A 207 -5.64 -14.64 -4.40
C HIS A 207 -4.81 -13.40 -4.05
N ASP A 208 -5.03 -12.83 -2.88
CA ASP A 208 -4.42 -11.57 -2.42
C ASP A 208 -3.12 -11.78 -1.61
N ALA A 209 -2.47 -12.93 -1.76
CA ALA A 209 -1.34 -13.37 -0.94
C ALA A 209 -0.36 -14.31 -1.67
N GLN A 210 0.72 -14.65 -0.99
CA GLN A 210 1.54 -15.82 -1.26
C GLN A 210 1.22 -16.90 -0.24
N ASP A 211 0.74 -18.07 -0.71
CA ASP A 211 0.56 -19.25 0.13
C ASP A 211 1.85 -20.07 0.19
N MET A 212 2.33 -20.30 1.42
CA MET A 212 3.57 -21.01 1.73
C MET A 212 3.24 -22.35 2.37
N ALA A 213 3.42 -23.46 1.63
CA ALA A 213 3.02 -24.80 2.02
C ALA A 213 4.19 -25.82 1.99
N GLY A 214 3.88 -27.09 2.26
CA GLY A 214 4.86 -28.18 2.26
C GLY A 214 5.65 -28.28 3.56
N LEU A 215 5.09 -27.78 4.64
CA LEU A 215 5.68 -27.73 5.97
C LEU A 215 4.73 -28.33 7.01
N PRO A 216 5.24 -28.94 8.09
CA PRO A 216 4.41 -29.48 9.16
C PRO A 216 3.70 -28.36 9.94
N ILE A 217 2.52 -28.68 10.47
CA ILE A 217 1.84 -27.83 11.46
C ILE A 217 2.79 -27.61 12.64
N GLY A 218 2.83 -26.37 13.17
CA GLY A 218 3.75 -26.01 14.23
C GLY A 218 5.08 -25.41 13.75
N THR A 219 5.33 -25.35 12.43
CA THR A 219 6.50 -24.66 11.88
C THR A 219 6.50 -23.17 12.35
N PRO A 220 7.61 -22.65 12.89
CA PRO A 220 7.68 -21.27 13.38
C PRO A 220 7.44 -20.23 12.28
N ILE A 221 6.64 -19.21 12.61
CA ILE A 221 6.35 -18.05 11.76
C ILE A 221 6.92 -16.80 12.41
N TYR A 222 7.60 -15.99 11.63
CA TYR A 222 8.33 -14.82 12.08
C TYR A 222 7.77 -13.53 11.44
N ALA A 223 7.92 -12.39 12.14
CA ALA A 223 7.59 -11.08 11.60
C ALA A 223 8.46 -10.76 10.38
N ALA A 224 7.83 -10.42 9.25
CA ALA A 224 8.52 -10.17 7.98
C ALA A 224 9.33 -8.87 7.99
N ALA A 225 8.93 -7.89 8.80
CA ALA A 225 9.63 -6.62 8.97
C ALA A 225 9.34 -6.05 10.36
N ARG A 226 10.09 -5.01 10.76
CA ARG A 226 9.79 -4.26 11.98
C ARG A 226 8.41 -3.61 11.87
N GLY A 227 7.62 -3.67 12.95
CA GLY A 227 6.30 -3.10 12.97
C GLY A 227 5.60 -3.16 14.31
N ARG A 228 4.33 -2.75 14.33
CA ARG A 228 3.43 -2.85 15.46
C ARG A 228 2.29 -3.80 15.15
N VAL A 229 2.03 -4.76 16.00
CA VAL A 229 0.88 -5.66 15.89
C VAL A 229 -0.41 -4.87 16.12
N VAL A 230 -1.28 -4.81 15.12
CA VAL A 230 -2.57 -4.09 15.18
C VAL A 230 -3.74 -5.05 15.38
N LEU A 231 -3.54 -6.35 15.07
CA LEU A 231 -4.51 -7.41 15.35
C LEU A 231 -3.78 -8.73 15.61
N ALA A 232 -4.24 -9.46 16.65
CA ALA A 232 -3.78 -10.81 16.98
C ALA A 232 -4.97 -11.55 17.64
N GLU A 233 -5.70 -12.36 16.87
CA GLU A 233 -6.91 -13.06 17.34
C GLU A 233 -7.23 -14.31 16.51
N TYR A 234 -8.07 -15.21 17.06
CA TYR A 234 -8.70 -16.26 16.28
C TYR A 234 -9.92 -15.71 15.53
N ARG A 235 -10.05 -16.07 14.24
CA ARG A 235 -11.17 -15.67 13.37
C ARG A 235 -11.75 -16.90 12.65
N VAL A 236 -13.06 -16.92 12.48
CA VAL A 236 -13.76 -18.07 11.85
C VAL A 236 -13.26 -18.31 10.42
N VAL A 237 -13.02 -17.25 9.65
CA VAL A 237 -12.63 -17.34 8.23
C VAL A 237 -11.12 -17.51 8.07
N THR A 238 -10.31 -16.71 8.72
CA THR A 238 -8.86 -16.67 8.51
C THR A 238 -8.06 -17.44 9.58
N GLY A 239 -8.75 -18.11 10.52
CA GLY A 239 -8.10 -18.85 11.62
C GLY A 239 -7.35 -17.90 12.56
N TYR A 240 -6.32 -18.40 13.24
CA TYR A 240 -5.42 -17.53 13.99
C TYR A 240 -4.75 -16.56 13.03
N THR A 241 -4.95 -15.28 13.32
CA THR A 241 -4.63 -14.14 12.42
C THR A 241 -3.81 -13.10 13.13
N ILE A 242 -2.73 -12.67 12.48
CA ILE A 242 -1.92 -11.52 12.91
C ILE A 242 -1.91 -10.48 11.79
N ILE A 243 -2.00 -9.19 12.17
CA ILE A 243 -1.76 -8.04 11.29
C ILE A 243 -0.71 -7.15 11.93
N ILE A 244 0.33 -6.81 11.15
CA ILE A 244 1.43 -5.96 11.59
C ILE A 244 1.51 -4.72 10.71
N GLU A 245 1.43 -3.52 11.31
CA GLU A 245 1.64 -2.22 10.66
C GLU A 245 3.15 -1.94 10.54
N HIS A 246 3.62 -1.55 9.35
CA HIS A 246 5.03 -1.22 9.06
C HIS A 246 5.24 0.26 8.73
N LEU A 247 4.30 0.84 8.02
CA LEU A 247 4.19 2.25 7.64
C LEU A 247 2.72 2.65 7.72
N PRO A 248 2.39 3.94 7.76
CA PRO A 248 1.00 4.38 7.71
C PRO A 248 0.25 3.74 6.54
N GLY A 249 -0.80 2.97 6.84
CA GLY A 249 -1.60 2.25 5.85
C GLY A 249 -0.93 1.04 5.19
N THR A 250 0.21 0.55 5.72
CA THR A 250 0.94 -0.60 5.15
C THR A 250 1.07 -1.73 6.15
N PHE A 251 0.52 -2.90 5.79
CA PHE A 251 0.35 -4.02 6.71
C PHE A 251 0.77 -5.34 6.09
N THR A 252 1.44 -6.21 6.89
CA THR A 252 1.53 -7.65 6.59
C THR A 252 0.49 -8.43 7.38
N LEU A 253 -0.08 -9.43 6.75
CA LEU A 253 -1.15 -10.27 7.29
C LEU A 253 -0.71 -11.73 7.24
N TYR A 254 -0.98 -12.46 8.33
CA TYR A 254 -0.60 -13.85 8.54
C TYR A 254 -1.84 -14.64 8.94
N TYR A 255 -2.29 -15.60 8.10
CA TYR A 255 -3.52 -16.37 8.34
C TYR A 255 -3.26 -17.88 8.48
N HIS A 256 -4.29 -18.58 8.89
CA HIS A 256 -4.37 -20.03 9.03
C HIS A 256 -3.38 -20.63 10.04
N MET A 257 -2.85 -19.77 10.94
CA MET A 257 -1.88 -20.20 11.95
C MET A 257 -2.51 -21.19 12.93
N ASN A 258 -1.68 -21.95 13.64
CA ASN A 258 -2.09 -22.89 14.69
C ASN A 258 -2.03 -22.31 16.09
N GLY A 259 -1.32 -21.18 16.24
CA GLY A 259 -1.18 -20.45 17.49
C GLY A 259 -0.46 -19.14 17.30
N ILE A 260 -0.64 -18.23 18.26
CA ILE A 260 -0.09 -16.87 18.27
C ILE A 260 0.79 -16.71 19.50
N THR A 261 1.99 -16.14 19.35
CA THR A 261 2.94 -15.82 20.45
C THR A 261 3.11 -14.33 20.70
N THR A 262 2.29 -13.52 20.06
CA THR A 262 2.30 -12.06 20.16
C THR A 262 0.92 -11.51 20.52
N TYR A 263 0.80 -10.20 20.72
CA TYR A 263 -0.47 -9.56 21.11
C TYR A 263 -0.59 -8.17 20.46
N LYS A 264 -1.82 -7.67 20.34
CA LYS A 264 -2.12 -6.34 19.81
C LYS A 264 -1.42 -5.25 20.63
N GLY A 265 -0.73 -4.33 19.95
CA GLY A 265 0.06 -3.23 20.53
C GLY A 265 1.55 -3.51 20.62
N LYS A 266 1.98 -4.78 20.61
CA LYS A 266 3.40 -5.13 20.69
C LYS A 266 4.15 -4.63 19.46
N GLN A 267 5.33 -4.03 19.67
CA GLN A 267 6.30 -3.79 18.61
C GLN A 267 7.15 -5.04 18.41
N VAL A 268 7.31 -5.46 17.17
CA VAL A 268 8.09 -6.64 16.79
C VAL A 268 9.27 -6.24 15.90
N LYS A 269 10.37 -7.01 16.03
CA LYS A 269 11.55 -6.87 15.16
C LYS A 269 11.45 -7.80 13.96
N PRO A 270 12.16 -7.53 12.84
CA PRO A 270 12.27 -8.50 11.75
C PRO A 270 12.80 -9.83 12.28
N GLY A 271 12.16 -10.95 11.92
CA GLY A 271 12.55 -12.30 12.36
C GLY A 271 12.19 -12.64 13.81
N GLU A 272 11.39 -11.84 14.49
CA GLU A 272 10.81 -12.19 15.78
C GLU A 272 9.71 -13.24 15.64
N LEU A 273 9.70 -14.27 16.48
CA LEU A 273 8.66 -15.32 16.48
C LEU A 273 7.31 -14.70 16.84
N ILE A 274 6.31 -14.91 15.98
CA ILE A 274 4.94 -14.39 16.16
C ILE A 274 3.88 -15.49 16.28
N GLY A 275 4.22 -16.72 15.92
CA GLY A 275 3.32 -17.87 16.05
C GLY A 275 3.77 -19.06 15.22
N TYR A 276 2.82 -19.96 14.89
CA TYR A 276 3.10 -21.25 14.29
C TYR A 276 2.16 -21.53 13.13
N LEU A 277 2.70 -22.16 12.05
CA LEU A 277 1.96 -22.60 10.87
C LEU A 277 0.85 -23.58 11.25
N GLY A 278 -0.31 -23.44 10.62
CA GLY A 278 -1.47 -24.30 10.85
C GLY A 278 -2.32 -24.52 9.61
N THR A 279 -3.59 -24.83 9.87
CA THR A 279 -4.65 -25.01 8.86
C THR A 279 -5.99 -24.59 9.43
N THR A 280 -6.00 -23.58 10.30
CA THR A 280 -7.22 -23.08 10.94
C THR A 280 -8.02 -22.16 10.02
N GLY A 281 -9.34 -22.03 10.28
CA GLY A 281 -10.22 -21.21 9.44
C GLY A 281 -10.62 -21.87 8.12
N PHE A 282 -10.78 -21.08 7.06
CA PHE A 282 -11.15 -21.50 5.72
C PHE A 282 -9.90 -21.90 4.93
N SER A 283 -9.41 -23.11 5.17
CA SER A 283 -8.19 -23.68 4.62
C SER A 283 -8.41 -25.09 4.11
N THR A 284 -7.72 -25.49 3.05
CA THR A 284 -7.75 -26.82 2.45
C THR A 284 -6.62 -27.72 2.95
N GLY A 285 -5.64 -27.18 3.67
CA GLY A 285 -4.48 -27.93 4.19
C GLY A 285 -3.47 -27.02 4.85
N PRO A 286 -2.41 -27.59 5.47
CA PRO A 286 -1.39 -26.82 6.18
C PRO A 286 -0.65 -25.84 5.26
N HIS A 287 -0.76 -24.55 5.52
CA HIS A 287 -0.04 -23.48 4.84
C HIS A 287 -0.11 -22.19 5.64
N LEU A 288 0.80 -21.27 5.37
CA LEU A 288 0.69 -19.86 5.76
C LEU A 288 0.21 -19.06 4.56
N HIS A 289 -0.90 -18.36 4.71
CA HIS A 289 -1.34 -17.32 3.81
C HIS A 289 -0.69 -16.00 4.24
N PHE A 290 0.26 -15.50 3.44
CA PHE A 290 1.04 -14.30 3.72
C PHE A 290 0.69 -13.20 2.73
N SER A 291 0.04 -12.12 3.21
CA SER A 291 -0.43 -11.00 2.40
C SER A 291 0.26 -9.68 2.79
N LEU A 292 0.44 -8.78 1.83
CA LEU A 292 0.84 -7.41 2.02
C LEU A 292 -0.27 -6.50 1.53
N ARG A 293 -0.69 -5.51 2.35
CA ARG A 293 -1.72 -4.54 1.98
C ARG A 293 -1.23 -3.12 2.14
N VAL A 294 -1.60 -2.27 1.20
CA VAL A 294 -1.29 -0.83 1.21
C VAL A 294 -2.60 -0.06 1.03
N ASN A 295 -2.99 0.68 2.08
CA ASN A 295 -4.25 1.43 2.14
C ASN A 295 -5.47 0.58 1.72
N GLY A 296 -5.55 -0.64 2.31
CA GLY A 296 -6.63 -1.61 2.06
C GLY A 296 -6.44 -2.48 0.83
N TRP A 297 -5.63 -2.08 -0.15
CA TRP A 297 -5.40 -2.82 -1.39
C TRP A 297 -4.28 -3.83 -1.27
N PRO A 298 -4.46 -5.08 -1.71
CA PRO A 298 -3.40 -6.07 -1.72
C PRO A 298 -2.37 -5.80 -2.80
N VAL A 299 -1.10 -6.07 -2.46
CA VAL A 299 0.06 -6.00 -3.35
C VAL A 299 0.89 -7.27 -3.24
N ASP A 300 1.68 -7.59 -4.26
CA ASP A 300 2.44 -8.84 -4.35
C ASP A 300 3.60 -8.86 -3.34
N PRO A 301 3.55 -9.68 -2.28
CA PRO A 301 4.61 -9.73 -1.29
C PRO A 301 5.95 -10.25 -1.87
N ASN A 302 5.93 -11.04 -2.97
CA ASN A 302 7.13 -11.53 -3.64
C ASN A 302 8.03 -10.38 -4.15
N ILE A 303 7.44 -9.23 -4.47
CA ILE A 303 8.17 -8.04 -4.91
C ILE A 303 8.92 -7.44 -3.73
N TYR A 304 8.27 -7.34 -2.56
CA TYR A 304 8.76 -6.56 -1.42
C TYR A 304 9.68 -7.34 -0.46
N VAL A 305 9.92 -8.60 -0.71
CA VAL A 305 11.07 -9.33 -0.14
C VAL A 305 12.38 -9.06 -0.89
N LYS A 306 12.31 -8.41 -2.07
CA LYS A 306 13.46 -8.05 -2.91
C LYS A 306 13.64 -6.54 -3.08
N LYS A 307 12.54 -5.79 -3.06
CA LYS A 307 12.51 -4.32 -3.20
C LYS A 307 12.06 -3.68 -1.89
N PRO A 308 12.47 -2.44 -1.61
CA PRO A 308 11.97 -1.70 -0.44
C PRO A 308 10.46 -1.43 -0.56
N ILE A 309 9.75 -1.40 0.58
CA ILE A 309 8.34 -1.01 0.66
C ILE A 309 8.16 0.46 0.25
N LEU A 310 9.10 1.32 0.64
CA LEU A 310 9.16 2.73 0.24
C LEU A 310 10.52 3.02 -0.40
N ASP A 311 10.52 3.38 -1.70
CA ASP A 311 11.77 3.68 -2.44
C ASP A 311 12.34 5.05 -2.06
N LYS A 312 13.12 5.07 -0.99
CA LYS A 312 13.84 6.27 -0.54
C LYS A 312 14.86 6.78 -1.56
N HIS A 313 15.46 5.89 -2.36
CA HIS A 313 16.43 6.29 -3.38
C HIS A 313 15.76 7.12 -4.49
N TRP A 314 14.57 6.70 -4.94
CA TRP A 314 13.78 7.49 -5.87
C TRP A 314 13.44 8.86 -5.27
N MET A 315 12.95 8.90 -4.04
CA MET A 315 12.59 10.13 -3.35
C MET A 315 13.79 11.09 -3.25
N LEU A 316 14.95 10.62 -2.79
CA LEU A 316 16.17 11.43 -2.65
C LEU A 316 16.68 11.95 -3.98
N ARG A 317 16.71 11.10 -5.04
CA ARG A 317 17.11 11.55 -6.39
C ARG A 317 16.18 12.65 -6.91
N THR A 318 14.87 12.52 -6.65
CA THR A 318 13.85 13.50 -7.05
C THR A 318 14.06 14.83 -6.31
N ILE A 319 14.29 14.79 -5.00
CA ILE A 319 14.58 15.97 -4.18
C ILE A 319 15.85 16.68 -4.68
N ARG A 320 16.94 15.96 -4.89
CA ARG A 320 18.20 16.53 -5.40
C ARG A 320 18.03 17.21 -6.77
N LYS A 321 17.28 16.60 -7.69
CA LYS A 321 16.93 17.22 -8.98
C LYS A 321 16.12 18.50 -8.81
N ALA A 322 15.11 18.49 -7.92
CA ALA A 322 14.30 19.67 -7.61
C ALA A 322 15.13 20.81 -7.01
N GLN A 323 16.10 20.50 -6.15
CA GLN A 323 17.01 21.48 -5.57
C GLN A 323 17.99 22.06 -6.60
N ALA A 324 18.56 21.20 -7.47
CA ALA A 324 19.48 21.64 -8.52
C ALA A 324 18.82 22.56 -9.56
N SER A 325 17.55 22.32 -9.91
CA SER A 325 16.81 23.16 -10.85
C SER A 325 16.47 24.57 -10.30
N ARG A 326 16.65 24.82 -9.01
CA ARG A 326 16.41 26.12 -8.35
C ARG A 326 17.68 26.98 -8.28
N ARG A 327 18.86 26.35 -8.41
CA ARG A 327 20.14 27.05 -8.37
C ARG A 327 20.57 27.56 -9.74
N ARG A 328 19.83 27.20 -10.77
CA ARG A 328 19.95 27.71 -12.14
C ARG A 328 18.90 28.78 -12.41
#